data_580b7155c10e4d8918cde4267f9c7c10
#
_entry.id   580b7155c10e4d8918cde4267f9c7c10
#
_cell.length_a   1.000
_cell.length_b   1.000
_cell.length_c   1.000
_cell.angle_alpha   90.00
_cell.angle_beta   90.00
_cell.angle_gamma   90.00
#
_symmetry.space_group_name_H-M   'P 1'
#
loop_
_entity.id
_entity.type
_entity.pdbx_description
1 polymer ?
#
loop_
_entity_poly.entity_id
_entity_poly.type
_entity_poly.pdbx_seq_one_letter_code
_entity_poly.pdbx_strand_id
1 'polypeptide(L)'
;MKDSVLDEVRHRGSAVIRDVLPRQSALDLKKQAQGYIAANPGVKAFPPDDPTVYELYWSPSQTAARAHPNMLLTQRFLASLWHSSDSRSEMSTTYPLTYADRLRIRRPGDGKFALGPHTDGGSLERWEDPEYAKVYQRILDGEWEEYDPMDARHRINARMDLYDSPGGCSAFRLFQGWLSMSSTGPGEGTLQLCPLLKHATAYLILRPFFDSTSGSLNLDSSFPGSVPGAGQEYNPETHPHLELESSMVSVPHVEPGDFVAWHCDTIHSVDKQHMGRGDASVLYIPACAMTPPNVEFIKQQRMAALAYSPPQDFPGAGGPGEVGFHGAVDWGKVPGDGLRAMGLGSSGWEKSPNMSEGEVSVIEKANRVLFPSVSA
;
A
#
# COMPACT_ATOMS: atom_id res chain seq x y z
N MET A 1 -20.21 -11.46 6.30
CA MET A 1 -20.33 -10.00 6.54
C MET A 1 -21.60 -9.54 5.85
N LYS A 2 -22.28 -8.50 6.31
CA LYS A 2 -23.47 -8.00 5.60
C LYS A 2 -23.03 -7.29 4.33
N ASP A 3 -23.76 -7.48 3.22
CA ASP A 3 -23.43 -6.84 1.92
C ASP A 3 -23.32 -5.31 2.04
N SER A 4 -24.19 -4.70 2.84
CA SER A 4 -24.15 -3.25 3.11
C SER A 4 -22.82 -2.74 3.70
N VAL A 5 -22.08 -3.58 4.44
CA VAL A 5 -20.75 -3.20 4.96
C VAL A 5 -19.70 -3.26 3.85
N LEU A 6 -19.80 -4.26 2.97
CA LEU A 6 -18.90 -4.38 1.81
C LEU A 6 -19.09 -3.21 0.84
N ASP A 7 -20.35 -2.82 0.62
CA ASP A 7 -20.70 -1.69 -0.24
C ASP A 7 -20.17 -0.36 0.36
N GLU A 8 -20.25 -0.19 1.68
CA GLU A 8 -19.65 0.97 2.35
C GLU A 8 -18.11 1.00 2.19
N VAL A 9 -17.44 -0.14 2.30
CA VAL A 9 -15.99 -0.21 2.08
C VAL A 9 -15.64 0.17 0.64
N ARG A 10 -16.38 -0.33 -0.35
CA ARG A 10 -16.20 0.03 -1.76
C ARG A 10 -16.46 1.51 -2.03
N HIS A 11 -17.52 2.05 -1.43
CA HIS A 11 -17.89 3.46 -1.57
C HIS A 11 -16.87 4.40 -0.95
N ARG A 12 -16.42 4.09 0.27
CA ARG A 12 -15.47 4.92 1.02
C ARG A 12 -14.02 4.71 0.57
N GLY A 13 -13.71 3.57 -0.02
CA GLY A 13 -12.35 3.18 -0.35
C GLY A 13 -11.48 2.90 0.88
N SER A 14 -12.08 2.65 2.06
CA SER A 14 -11.31 2.43 3.29
C SER A 14 -12.04 1.59 4.32
N ALA A 15 -11.28 0.94 5.19
CA ALA A 15 -11.81 0.14 6.29
C ALA A 15 -10.87 0.12 7.50
N VAL A 16 -11.44 0.00 8.68
CA VAL A 16 -10.72 -0.42 9.88
C VAL A 16 -11.15 -1.84 10.23
N ILE A 17 -10.22 -2.77 10.19
CA ILE A 17 -10.42 -4.18 10.50
C ILE A 17 -9.91 -4.40 11.92
N ARG A 18 -10.83 -4.72 12.82
CA ARG A 18 -10.52 -4.85 14.24
C ARG A 18 -9.91 -6.21 14.56
N ASP A 19 -9.05 -6.24 15.57
CA ASP A 19 -8.49 -7.45 16.17
C ASP A 19 -7.86 -8.42 15.16
N VAL A 20 -7.14 -7.88 14.13
CA VAL A 20 -6.40 -8.71 13.16
C VAL A 20 -5.33 -9.51 13.88
N LEU A 21 -4.60 -8.87 14.80
CA LEU A 21 -3.72 -9.54 15.74
C LEU A 21 -4.25 -9.36 17.17
N PRO A 22 -4.00 -10.32 18.07
CA PRO A 22 -4.22 -10.09 19.51
C PRO A 22 -3.44 -8.86 19.96
N ARG A 23 -4.07 -8.02 20.79
CA ARG A 23 -3.47 -6.79 21.34
C ARG A 23 -2.05 -7.03 21.87
N GLN A 24 -1.86 -8.07 22.67
CA GLN A 24 -0.55 -8.37 23.26
C GLN A 24 0.49 -8.71 22.18
N SER A 25 0.10 -9.47 21.16
CA SER A 25 1.00 -9.79 20.04
C SER A 25 1.47 -8.53 19.31
N ALA A 26 0.59 -7.57 19.06
CA ALA A 26 0.96 -6.30 18.43
C ALA A 26 1.90 -5.46 19.33
N LEU A 27 1.68 -5.44 20.63
CA LEU A 27 2.58 -4.79 21.59
C LEU A 27 3.95 -5.47 21.66
N ASP A 28 4.00 -6.80 21.57
CA ASP A 28 5.25 -7.57 21.54
C ASP A 28 6.04 -7.28 20.25
N LEU A 29 5.36 -7.17 19.09
CA LEU A 29 5.97 -6.74 17.84
C LEU A 29 6.57 -5.34 17.95
N LYS A 30 5.88 -4.41 18.61
CA LYS A 30 6.39 -3.07 18.86
C LYS A 30 7.66 -3.10 19.71
N LYS A 31 7.61 -3.81 20.83
CA LYS A 31 8.77 -3.97 21.71
C LYS A 31 9.97 -4.60 20.98
N GLN A 32 9.71 -5.60 20.15
CA GLN A 32 10.73 -6.24 19.34
C GLN A 32 11.33 -5.26 18.31
N ALA A 33 10.50 -4.45 17.62
CA ALA A 33 10.97 -3.44 16.70
C ALA A 33 11.86 -2.39 17.39
N GLN A 34 11.42 -1.89 18.53
CA GLN A 34 12.19 -0.92 19.34
C GLN A 34 13.52 -1.52 19.80
N GLY A 35 13.53 -2.77 20.27
CA GLY A 35 14.75 -3.50 20.65
C GLY A 35 15.70 -3.70 19.47
N TYR A 36 15.14 -4.03 18.28
CA TYR A 36 15.94 -4.19 17.05
C TYR A 36 16.61 -2.87 16.63
N ILE A 37 15.87 -1.76 16.67
CA ILE A 37 16.41 -0.43 16.39
C ILE A 37 17.52 -0.07 17.39
N ALA A 38 17.28 -0.29 18.68
CA ALA A 38 18.26 0.03 19.74
C ALA A 38 19.56 -0.79 19.64
N ALA A 39 19.44 -2.05 19.21
CA ALA A 39 20.60 -2.94 19.01
C ALA A 39 21.41 -2.63 17.75
N ASN A 40 20.87 -1.83 16.83
CA ASN A 40 21.45 -1.54 15.52
C ASN A 40 21.52 -0.03 15.25
N PRO A 41 22.49 0.69 15.83
CA PRO A 41 22.58 2.15 15.70
C PRO A 41 22.83 2.64 14.27
N GLY A 42 23.14 1.74 13.32
CA GLY A 42 23.26 2.03 11.89
C GLY A 42 21.93 2.07 11.12
N VAL A 43 20.78 1.88 11.80
CA VAL A 43 19.46 1.99 11.18
C VAL A 43 19.26 3.39 10.60
N LYS A 44 19.02 3.46 9.29
CA LYS A 44 18.64 4.71 8.64
C LYS A 44 17.18 5.04 8.95
N ALA A 45 16.91 6.32 9.15
CA ALA A 45 15.55 6.78 9.42
C ALA A 45 15.37 8.23 8.99
N PHE A 46 14.12 8.63 8.84
CA PHE A 46 13.74 9.97 8.40
C PHE A 46 12.73 10.60 9.38
N PRO A 47 12.82 11.91 9.69
CA PRO A 47 13.98 12.80 9.47
C PRO A 47 15.23 12.32 10.25
N PRO A 48 16.46 12.63 9.78
CA PRO A 48 17.69 12.13 10.45
C PRO A 48 17.87 12.64 11.89
N ASP A 49 17.43 13.87 12.17
CA ASP A 49 17.56 14.54 13.48
C ASP A 49 16.41 14.22 14.45
N ASP A 50 15.32 13.65 13.95
CA ASP A 50 14.17 13.22 14.76
C ASP A 50 13.46 12.01 14.10
N PRO A 51 14.05 10.82 14.18
CA PRO A 51 13.60 9.66 13.44
C PRO A 51 12.17 9.25 13.75
N THR A 52 11.33 9.16 12.72
CA THR A 52 9.96 8.65 12.81
C THR A 52 9.67 7.51 11.83
N VAL A 53 10.26 7.55 10.61
CA VAL A 53 10.15 6.48 9.61
C VAL A 53 11.49 5.78 9.51
N TYR A 54 11.50 4.49 9.77
CA TYR A 54 12.71 3.68 9.82
C TYR A 54 12.82 2.85 8.53
N GLU A 55 13.98 2.95 7.87
CA GLU A 55 14.35 2.19 6.66
C GLU A 55 14.70 0.74 7.03
N LEU A 56 13.71 0.05 7.58
CA LEU A 56 13.74 -1.36 7.96
C LEU A 56 12.68 -2.11 7.17
N TYR A 57 13.01 -3.28 6.69
CA TYR A 57 12.16 -4.10 5.81
C TYR A 57 12.09 -5.55 6.27
N TRP A 58 13.18 -6.06 6.86
CA TRP A 58 13.40 -7.46 7.19
C TRP A 58 13.54 -7.70 8.69
N SER A 59 13.21 -6.73 9.52
CA SER A 59 13.23 -6.94 10.97
C SER A 59 12.30 -8.10 11.35
N PRO A 60 12.62 -8.84 12.43
CA PRO A 60 11.79 -9.96 12.88
C PRO A 60 10.33 -9.57 13.13
N SER A 61 10.08 -8.37 13.66
CA SER A 61 8.72 -7.86 13.90
C SER A 61 7.93 -7.62 12.62
N GLN A 62 8.55 -7.00 11.60
CA GLN A 62 7.90 -6.76 10.31
C GLN A 62 7.61 -8.07 9.58
N THR A 63 8.57 -8.99 9.58
CA THR A 63 8.43 -10.29 8.94
C THR A 63 7.37 -11.15 9.62
N ALA A 64 7.35 -11.18 10.96
CA ALA A 64 6.34 -11.89 11.73
C ALA A 64 4.93 -11.33 11.49
N ALA A 65 4.78 -10.00 11.45
CA ALA A 65 3.49 -9.36 11.17
C ALA A 65 2.98 -9.70 9.77
N ARG A 66 3.82 -9.59 8.74
CA ARG A 66 3.46 -9.90 7.36
C ARG A 66 3.13 -11.39 7.15
N ALA A 67 3.80 -12.27 7.87
CA ALA A 67 3.60 -13.72 7.78
C ALA A 67 2.47 -14.23 8.70
N HIS A 68 1.87 -13.38 9.52
CA HIS A 68 0.84 -13.81 10.45
C HIS A 68 -0.41 -14.32 9.69
N PRO A 69 -0.96 -15.49 10.05
CA PRO A 69 -2.10 -16.09 9.33
C PRO A 69 -3.31 -15.14 9.21
N ASN A 70 -3.65 -14.43 10.27
CA ASN A 70 -4.74 -13.46 10.25
C ASN A 70 -4.44 -12.25 9.34
N MET A 71 -3.18 -11.84 9.23
CA MET A 71 -2.78 -10.78 8.31
C MET A 71 -2.93 -11.25 6.86
N LEU A 72 -2.50 -12.46 6.53
CA LEU A 72 -2.70 -13.05 5.20
C LEU A 72 -4.19 -13.22 4.88
N LEU A 73 -5.00 -13.61 5.88
CA LEU A 73 -6.47 -13.68 5.74
C LEU A 73 -7.07 -12.30 5.49
N THR A 74 -6.61 -11.28 6.20
CA THR A 74 -7.04 -9.88 6.02
C THR A 74 -6.69 -9.38 4.62
N GLN A 75 -5.50 -9.65 4.12
CA GLN A 75 -5.10 -9.29 2.75
C GLN A 75 -5.95 -10.01 1.71
N ARG A 76 -6.25 -11.30 1.91
CA ARG A 76 -7.15 -12.07 1.04
C ARG A 76 -8.57 -11.50 1.07
N PHE A 77 -9.08 -11.12 2.23
CA PHE A 77 -10.38 -10.46 2.35
C PHE A 77 -10.40 -9.14 1.56
N LEU A 78 -9.40 -8.28 1.73
CA LEU A 78 -9.30 -7.02 0.99
C LEU A 78 -9.21 -7.26 -0.53
N ALA A 79 -8.43 -8.24 -0.95
CA ALA A 79 -8.32 -8.62 -2.35
C ALA A 79 -9.65 -9.13 -2.93
N SER A 80 -10.47 -9.81 -2.14
CA SER A 80 -11.80 -10.30 -2.57
C SER A 80 -12.84 -9.21 -2.84
N LEU A 81 -12.55 -7.96 -2.45
CA LEU A 81 -13.40 -6.81 -2.80
C LEU A 81 -13.20 -6.36 -4.26
N TRP A 82 -12.10 -6.78 -4.86
CA TRP A 82 -11.73 -6.47 -6.24
C TRP A 82 -12.19 -7.57 -7.19
N HIS A 83 -12.34 -7.20 -8.44
CA HIS A 83 -12.62 -8.11 -9.54
C HIS A 83 -11.91 -7.65 -10.82
N SER A 84 -12.03 -8.43 -11.87
CA SER A 84 -11.74 -8.00 -13.23
C SER A 84 -12.95 -8.23 -14.11
N SER A 85 -13.29 -7.24 -14.90
CA SER A 85 -14.34 -7.34 -15.92
C SER A 85 -13.97 -8.27 -17.10
N ASP A 86 -12.73 -8.73 -17.18
CA ASP A 86 -12.26 -9.75 -18.14
C ASP A 86 -11.76 -11.00 -17.40
N SER A 87 -12.43 -12.13 -17.59
CA SER A 87 -12.09 -13.40 -16.96
C SER A 87 -10.72 -13.98 -17.36
N ARG A 88 -10.12 -13.46 -18.44
CA ARG A 88 -8.76 -13.82 -18.87
C ARG A 88 -7.69 -12.97 -18.23
N SER A 89 -8.07 -11.97 -17.44
CA SER A 89 -7.12 -11.13 -16.71
C SER A 89 -6.27 -11.98 -15.76
N GLU A 90 -4.96 -11.88 -15.91
CA GLU A 90 -3.99 -12.63 -15.10
C GLU A 90 -3.87 -12.05 -13.69
N MET A 91 -4.88 -12.30 -12.86
CA MET A 91 -4.92 -11.87 -11.47
C MET A 91 -5.51 -12.96 -10.58
N SER A 92 -4.83 -13.24 -9.45
CA SER A 92 -5.42 -14.01 -8.35
C SER A 92 -5.59 -13.14 -7.12
N THR A 93 -6.80 -13.13 -6.58
CA THR A 93 -7.14 -12.54 -5.28
C THR A 93 -7.12 -13.58 -4.15
N THR A 94 -6.93 -14.85 -4.50
CA THR A 94 -6.89 -15.99 -3.56
C THR A 94 -5.58 -16.04 -2.78
N TYR A 95 -4.47 -15.71 -3.45
CA TYR A 95 -3.14 -15.79 -2.89
C TYR A 95 -2.49 -14.41 -2.84
N PRO A 96 -2.45 -13.76 -1.67
CA PRO A 96 -1.81 -12.47 -1.53
C PRO A 96 -0.29 -12.58 -1.69
N LEU A 97 0.30 -11.57 -2.31
CA LEU A 97 1.74 -11.35 -2.30
C LEU A 97 2.08 -10.27 -1.26
N THR A 98 3.21 -10.40 -0.61
CA THR A 98 3.61 -9.50 0.48
C THR A 98 4.65 -8.50 0.01
N TYR A 99 4.27 -7.23 -0.08
CA TYR A 99 5.16 -6.11 -0.31
C TYR A 99 5.86 -5.73 1.00
N ALA A 100 7.19 -5.65 0.98
CA ALA A 100 7.96 -5.23 2.13
C ALA A 100 8.03 -3.70 2.19
N ASP A 101 7.52 -3.14 3.28
CA ASP A 101 7.53 -1.70 3.52
C ASP A 101 8.09 -1.41 4.92
N ARG A 102 8.32 -0.16 5.21
CA ARG A 102 8.94 0.40 6.41
C ARG A 102 8.06 0.27 7.65
N LEU A 103 8.57 0.76 8.76
CA LEU A 103 7.80 0.99 9.97
C LEU A 103 7.88 2.46 10.39
N ARG A 104 6.87 2.92 11.10
CA ARG A 104 6.82 4.28 11.64
C ARG A 104 6.57 4.23 13.14
N ILE A 105 7.34 5.03 13.88
CA ILE A 105 7.14 5.31 15.31
C ILE A 105 7.14 6.82 15.46
N ARG A 106 5.97 7.40 15.65
CA ARG A 106 5.79 8.83 15.79
C ARG A 106 5.58 9.18 17.26
N ARG A 107 6.40 10.07 17.79
CA ARG A 107 6.39 10.43 19.21
C ARG A 107 5.38 11.56 19.49
N PRO A 108 4.87 11.69 20.73
CA PRO A 108 4.08 12.84 21.14
C PRO A 108 4.80 14.14 20.85
N GLY A 109 4.06 15.13 20.34
CA GLY A 109 4.59 16.45 19.99
C GLY A 109 5.25 16.55 18.62
N ASP A 110 5.45 15.43 17.91
CA ASP A 110 6.02 15.45 16.55
C ASP A 110 5.12 16.24 15.59
N GLY A 111 5.71 17.23 14.94
CA GLY A 111 5.13 18.03 13.86
C GLY A 111 6.12 18.31 12.74
N LYS A 112 7.30 17.66 12.76
CA LYS A 112 8.36 17.90 11.78
C LYS A 112 8.14 17.22 10.45
N PHE A 113 7.55 16.01 10.48
CA PHE A 113 7.31 15.25 9.27
C PHE A 113 5.88 14.71 9.22
N ALA A 114 5.05 15.41 8.45
CA ALA A 114 3.70 14.97 8.12
C ALA A 114 3.46 15.19 6.63
N LEU A 115 3.08 14.15 5.93
CA LEU A 115 2.64 14.25 4.53
C LEU A 115 1.25 14.85 4.48
N GLY A 116 1.11 15.92 3.69
CA GLY A 116 -0.18 16.51 3.35
C GLY A 116 -1.06 15.58 2.51
N PRO A 117 -2.24 16.02 2.09
CA PRO A 117 -3.12 15.23 1.24
C PRO A 117 -2.43 14.82 -0.08
N HIS A 118 -2.39 13.53 -0.35
CA HIS A 118 -1.73 12.95 -1.52
C HIS A 118 -2.35 11.59 -1.90
N THR A 119 -2.00 11.10 -3.09
CA THR A 119 -2.17 9.70 -3.48
C THR A 119 -0.83 9.14 -3.93
N ASP A 120 -0.54 7.92 -3.52
CA ASP A 120 0.63 7.16 -3.97
C ASP A 120 0.33 6.36 -5.26
N GLY A 121 1.38 5.76 -5.84
CA GLY A 121 1.23 4.86 -6.98
C GLY A 121 0.97 5.58 -8.28
N GLY A 122 1.87 6.49 -8.62
CA GLY A 122 1.83 7.30 -9.83
C GLY A 122 1.26 8.70 -9.61
N SER A 123 1.60 9.57 -10.52
CA SER A 123 1.19 10.96 -10.60
C SER A 123 0.75 11.22 -12.03
N LEU A 124 1.63 11.71 -12.91
CA LEU A 124 1.37 11.86 -14.35
C LEU A 124 1.06 10.53 -15.05
N GLU A 125 1.55 9.41 -14.53
CA GLU A 125 1.35 8.07 -15.08
C GLU A 125 -0.13 7.74 -15.29
N ARG A 126 -1.05 8.29 -14.48
CA ARG A 126 -2.50 8.11 -14.65
C ARG A 126 -3.02 8.58 -16.01
N TRP A 127 -2.33 9.53 -16.63
CA TRP A 127 -2.67 10.07 -17.95
C TRP A 127 -1.68 9.64 -19.03
N GLU A 128 -0.40 9.42 -18.70
CA GLU A 128 0.67 9.15 -19.65
C GLU A 128 0.83 7.66 -19.98
N ASP A 129 0.63 6.75 -19.00
CA ASP A 129 0.65 5.32 -19.30
C ASP A 129 -0.66 4.90 -19.98
N PRO A 130 -0.61 4.30 -21.18
CA PRO A 130 -1.81 3.96 -21.94
C PRO A 130 -2.72 2.95 -21.26
N GLU A 131 -2.17 2.02 -20.46
CA GLU A 131 -3.00 1.06 -19.71
C GLU A 131 -3.56 1.70 -18.45
N TYR A 132 -2.77 2.53 -17.77
CA TYR A 132 -3.26 3.20 -16.57
C TYR A 132 -4.39 4.20 -16.91
N ALA A 133 -4.26 4.94 -18.01
CA ALA A 133 -5.30 5.86 -18.47
C ALA A 133 -6.65 5.14 -18.73
N LYS A 134 -6.63 3.91 -19.23
CA LYS A 134 -7.85 3.11 -19.46
C LYS A 134 -8.61 2.77 -18.19
N VAL A 135 -7.96 2.74 -17.02
CA VAL A 135 -8.63 2.58 -15.73
C VAL A 135 -9.69 3.66 -15.52
N TYR A 136 -9.41 4.85 -16.00
CA TYR A 136 -10.24 6.05 -15.83
C TYR A 136 -11.06 6.42 -17.08
N GLN A 137 -11.11 5.53 -18.09
CA GLN A 137 -11.74 5.84 -19.38
C GLN A 137 -13.20 6.28 -19.23
N ARG A 138 -13.99 5.64 -18.35
CA ARG A 138 -15.37 6.04 -18.09
C ARG A 138 -15.49 7.49 -17.61
N ILE A 139 -14.55 7.92 -16.78
CA ILE A 139 -14.49 9.32 -16.30
C ILE A 139 -14.17 10.26 -17.46
N LEU A 140 -13.19 9.91 -18.30
CA LEU A 140 -12.79 10.72 -19.46
C LEU A 140 -13.86 10.80 -20.55
N ASP A 141 -14.69 9.75 -20.67
CA ASP A 141 -15.84 9.72 -21.58
C ASP A 141 -17.05 10.51 -21.05
N GLY A 142 -16.99 11.05 -19.83
CA GLY A 142 -18.09 11.77 -19.18
C GLY A 142 -19.11 10.86 -18.47
N GLU A 143 -18.79 9.58 -18.33
CA GLU A 143 -19.61 8.54 -17.69
C GLU A 143 -19.06 8.17 -16.30
N TRP A 144 -18.66 9.16 -15.51
CA TRP A 144 -17.95 8.93 -14.25
C TRP A 144 -18.75 8.09 -13.23
N GLU A 145 -20.09 8.12 -13.29
CA GLU A 145 -20.96 7.29 -12.45
C GLU A 145 -20.78 5.79 -12.74
N GLU A 146 -20.37 5.44 -13.97
CA GLU A 146 -20.08 4.07 -14.40
C GLU A 146 -18.64 3.61 -14.07
N TYR A 147 -17.80 4.53 -13.58
CA TYR A 147 -16.46 4.17 -13.16
C TYR A 147 -16.50 3.22 -11.95
N ASP A 148 -15.83 2.08 -12.08
CA ASP A 148 -15.68 1.10 -11.00
C ASP A 148 -14.25 1.11 -10.46
N PRO A 149 -14.05 1.67 -9.26
CA PRO A 149 -12.73 1.71 -8.65
C PRO A 149 -12.12 0.32 -8.37
N MET A 150 -12.97 -0.72 -8.21
CA MET A 150 -12.56 -2.08 -7.86
C MET A 150 -12.31 -2.97 -9.08
N ASP A 151 -12.48 -2.47 -10.31
CA ASP A 151 -12.07 -3.21 -11.51
C ASP A 151 -10.56 -3.11 -11.74
N ALA A 152 -9.88 -4.24 -11.60
CA ALA A 152 -8.43 -4.34 -11.76
C ALA A 152 -7.98 -4.48 -13.22
N ARG A 153 -8.89 -4.68 -14.18
CA ARG A 153 -8.58 -5.08 -15.56
C ARG A 153 -7.40 -4.31 -16.17
N HIS A 154 -7.45 -2.99 -16.13
CA HIS A 154 -6.43 -2.12 -16.72
C HIS A 154 -5.33 -1.73 -15.73
N ARG A 155 -5.48 -2.07 -14.43
CA ARG A 155 -4.43 -1.84 -13.43
C ARG A 155 -3.36 -2.92 -13.41
N ILE A 156 -3.69 -4.13 -13.85
CA ILE A 156 -2.79 -5.29 -13.81
C ILE A 156 -1.48 -5.03 -14.53
N ASN A 157 -1.53 -4.39 -15.69
CA ASN A 157 -0.39 -4.10 -16.53
C ASN A 157 -0.01 -2.61 -16.59
N ALA A 158 -0.67 -1.76 -15.80
CA ALA A 158 -0.35 -0.34 -15.72
C ALA A 158 1.06 -0.11 -15.16
N ARG A 159 1.78 0.82 -15.75
CA ARG A 159 3.07 1.29 -15.21
C ARG A 159 2.82 2.48 -14.30
N MET A 160 2.94 2.24 -12.99
CA MET A 160 2.67 3.23 -11.95
C MET A 160 3.88 4.08 -11.60
N ASP A 161 5.05 3.73 -12.12
CA ASP A 161 6.30 4.47 -12.00
C ASP A 161 7.01 4.48 -13.37
N LEU A 162 6.77 5.53 -14.17
CA LEU A 162 7.41 5.74 -15.47
C LEU A 162 8.79 6.43 -15.33
N TYR A 163 9.07 6.98 -14.15
CA TYR A 163 10.22 7.86 -13.92
C TYR A 163 11.31 7.21 -13.07
N ASP A 164 11.14 5.94 -12.68
CA ASP A 164 12.08 5.16 -11.84
C ASP A 164 12.51 5.94 -10.59
N SER A 165 11.54 6.53 -9.90
CA SER A 165 11.79 7.47 -8.82
C SER A 165 12.00 6.78 -7.48
N PRO A 166 12.99 7.23 -6.69
CA PRO A 166 13.18 6.74 -5.33
C PRO A 166 11.93 6.97 -4.48
N GLY A 167 11.32 5.90 -3.97
CA GLY A 167 10.06 5.95 -3.22
C GLY A 167 8.81 5.86 -4.10
N GLY A 168 8.96 5.76 -5.42
CA GLY A 168 7.88 5.35 -6.32
C GLY A 168 7.42 3.93 -6.00
N CYS A 169 6.16 3.62 -6.20
CA CYS A 169 5.64 2.28 -6.01
C CYS A 169 5.43 1.61 -7.37
N SER A 170 6.29 0.64 -7.71
CA SER A 170 6.20 -0.11 -8.96
C SER A 170 5.25 -1.32 -8.89
N ALA A 171 4.85 -1.74 -7.68
CA ALA A 171 3.91 -2.83 -7.47
C ALA A 171 2.46 -2.35 -7.46
N PHE A 172 1.56 -3.15 -8.06
CA PHE A 172 0.12 -2.92 -7.93
C PHE A 172 -0.37 -3.33 -6.54
N ARG A 173 -0.62 -2.34 -5.70
CA ARG A 173 -1.22 -2.47 -4.38
C ARG A 173 -2.72 -2.20 -4.48
N LEU A 174 -3.55 -3.19 -4.17
CA LEU A 174 -5.03 -3.07 -4.17
C LEU A 174 -5.48 -2.07 -3.10
N PHE A 175 -4.96 -2.30 -1.90
CA PHE A 175 -5.11 -1.42 -0.75
C PHE A 175 -3.74 -1.15 -0.15
N GLN A 176 -3.49 0.07 0.21
CA GLN A 176 -2.48 0.41 1.18
C GLN A 176 -3.01 0.06 2.57
N GLY A 177 -2.12 -0.05 3.55
CA GLY A 177 -2.57 -0.33 4.90
C GLY A 177 -1.43 -0.40 5.90
N TRP A 178 -1.82 -0.35 7.16
CA TRP A 178 -0.91 -0.54 8.27
C TRP A 178 -1.56 -1.27 9.44
N LEU A 179 -0.73 -2.06 10.12
CA LEU A 179 -1.06 -2.69 11.39
C LEU A 179 -0.72 -1.72 12.52
N SER A 180 -1.68 -1.42 13.39
CA SER A 180 -1.44 -0.60 14.58
C SER A 180 -0.68 -1.39 15.65
N MET A 181 0.33 -0.75 16.23
CA MET A 181 1.05 -1.24 17.41
C MET A 181 0.86 -0.31 18.62
N SER A 182 -0.04 0.68 18.50
CA SER A 182 -0.36 1.66 19.54
C SER A 182 -1.86 1.93 19.59
N SER A 183 -2.35 2.40 20.73
CA SER A 183 -3.67 3.02 20.81
C SER A 183 -3.56 4.45 20.33
N THR A 184 -4.26 4.81 19.26
CA THR A 184 -4.25 6.15 18.67
C THR A 184 -5.61 6.53 18.11
N GLY A 185 -5.95 7.81 18.19
CA GLY A 185 -7.17 8.39 17.67
C GLY A 185 -6.95 9.70 16.91
N PRO A 186 -8.04 10.38 16.52
CA PRO A 186 -7.96 11.67 15.84
C PRO A 186 -7.08 12.68 16.57
N GLY A 187 -6.16 13.33 15.85
CA GLY A 187 -5.20 14.29 16.41
C GLY A 187 -3.99 13.66 17.11
N GLU A 188 -3.90 12.33 17.15
CA GLU A 188 -2.79 11.60 17.79
C GLU A 188 -1.76 11.08 16.80
N GLY A 189 -1.51 11.82 15.72
CA GLY A 189 -0.53 11.45 14.70
C GLY A 189 -1.03 10.39 13.72
N THR A 190 -2.35 10.21 13.63
CA THR A 190 -2.98 9.17 12.82
C THR A 190 -3.24 9.58 11.38
N LEU A 191 -3.82 8.67 10.61
CA LEU A 191 -4.19 8.83 9.21
C LEU A 191 -5.49 9.62 9.07
N GLN A 192 -5.56 10.46 8.04
CA GLN A 192 -6.77 11.07 7.52
C GLN A 192 -7.01 10.59 6.09
N LEU A 193 -8.27 10.42 5.73
CA LEU A 193 -8.71 9.89 4.44
C LEU A 193 -9.82 10.76 3.87
N CYS A 194 -9.88 10.89 2.56
CA CYS A 194 -11.07 11.39 1.86
C CYS A 194 -11.96 10.18 1.50
N PRO A 195 -13.03 9.88 2.25
CA PRO A 195 -13.83 8.66 2.08
C PRO A 195 -14.90 8.82 0.99
N LEU A 196 -14.53 9.43 -0.13
CA LEU A 196 -15.36 9.70 -1.30
C LEU A 196 -14.64 9.19 -2.55
N LEU A 197 -14.23 7.91 -2.53
CA LEU A 197 -13.30 7.32 -3.50
C LEU A 197 -13.64 7.67 -4.95
N LYS A 198 -14.84 7.31 -5.42
CA LYS A 198 -15.24 7.54 -6.83
C LYS A 198 -15.27 9.02 -7.18
N HIS A 199 -15.87 9.87 -6.33
CA HIS A 199 -15.98 11.30 -6.56
C HIS A 199 -14.62 12.01 -6.59
N ALA A 200 -13.77 11.71 -5.60
CA ALA A 200 -12.44 12.29 -5.53
C ALA A 200 -11.56 11.85 -6.71
N THR A 201 -11.66 10.58 -7.12
CA THR A 201 -10.94 10.07 -8.30
C THR A 201 -11.45 10.75 -9.58
N ALA A 202 -12.78 10.86 -9.77
CA ALA A 202 -13.35 11.54 -10.94
C ALA A 202 -12.90 13.00 -11.01
N TYR A 203 -12.94 13.70 -9.88
CA TYR A 203 -12.45 15.07 -9.82
C TYR A 203 -10.95 15.16 -10.16
N LEU A 204 -10.10 14.30 -9.59
CA LEU A 204 -8.68 14.26 -9.89
C LEU A 204 -8.43 14.10 -11.40
N ILE A 205 -9.05 13.10 -12.00
CA ILE A 205 -8.80 12.75 -13.42
C ILE A 205 -9.24 13.88 -14.36
N LEU A 206 -10.33 14.57 -14.03
CA LEU A 206 -10.85 15.69 -14.84
C LEU A 206 -10.17 17.03 -14.54
N ARG A 207 -9.52 17.17 -13.39
CA ARG A 207 -8.96 18.45 -12.92
C ARG A 207 -8.03 19.15 -13.93
N PRO A 208 -7.16 18.46 -14.68
CA PRO A 208 -6.28 19.12 -15.66
C PRO A 208 -7.04 19.77 -16.80
N PHE A 209 -8.25 19.32 -17.12
CA PHE A 209 -9.01 19.77 -18.29
C PHE A 209 -9.90 20.99 -18.02
N PHE A 210 -9.99 21.43 -16.75
CA PHE A 210 -10.86 22.53 -16.37
C PHE A 210 -10.12 23.58 -15.54
N ASP A 211 -10.33 24.85 -15.87
CA ASP A 211 -9.91 25.96 -15.02
C ASP A 211 -10.74 25.95 -13.73
N SER A 212 -10.07 25.94 -12.58
CA SER A 212 -10.74 25.78 -11.28
C SER A 212 -11.58 26.99 -10.87
N THR A 213 -11.37 28.15 -11.48
CA THR A 213 -12.07 29.38 -11.12
C THR A 213 -13.27 29.62 -12.02
N SER A 214 -13.08 29.47 -13.33
CA SER A 214 -14.12 29.76 -14.32
C SER A 214 -14.94 28.51 -14.71
N GLY A 215 -14.43 27.32 -14.44
CA GLY A 215 -15.02 26.07 -14.94
C GLY A 215 -14.91 25.89 -16.45
N SER A 216 -14.21 26.79 -17.15
CA SER A 216 -13.99 26.67 -18.58
C SER A 216 -12.97 25.60 -18.92
N LEU A 217 -12.98 25.12 -20.16
CA LEU A 217 -12.00 24.15 -20.64
C LEU A 217 -10.60 24.75 -20.56
N ASN A 218 -9.69 24.04 -19.89
CA ASN A 218 -8.27 24.37 -19.83
C ASN A 218 -7.55 23.68 -21.00
N LEU A 219 -6.87 24.46 -21.83
CA LEU A 219 -6.04 23.97 -22.95
C LEU A 219 -4.53 24.02 -22.63
N ASP A 220 -4.18 24.35 -21.40
CA ASP A 220 -2.81 24.31 -20.93
C ASP A 220 -2.36 22.86 -20.67
N SER A 221 -1.07 22.60 -20.75
CA SER A 221 -0.47 21.28 -20.49
C SER A 221 -0.11 21.05 -19.03
N SER A 222 -0.63 21.87 -18.12
CA SER A 222 -0.37 21.73 -16.68
C SER A 222 -1.23 20.66 -16.04
N PHE A 223 -0.62 19.89 -15.13
CA PHE A 223 -1.29 18.88 -14.31
C PHE A 223 -1.16 19.27 -12.84
N PRO A 224 -2.15 19.96 -12.28
CA PRO A 224 -2.05 20.48 -10.91
C PRO A 224 -1.75 19.39 -9.87
N GLY A 225 -0.75 19.63 -9.04
CA GLY A 225 -0.32 18.70 -7.99
C GLY A 225 0.48 17.50 -8.47
N SER A 226 0.65 17.33 -9.80
CA SER A 226 1.41 16.22 -10.38
C SER A 226 2.86 16.63 -10.60
N VAL A 227 3.78 15.79 -10.13
CA VAL A 227 5.22 15.97 -10.32
C VAL A 227 5.81 14.66 -10.85
N PRO A 228 6.52 14.66 -11.99
CA PRO A 228 7.21 13.48 -12.47
C PRO A 228 8.13 12.88 -11.40
N GLY A 229 7.98 11.60 -11.13
CA GLY A 229 8.79 10.93 -10.12
C GLY A 229 8.39 11.22 -8.66
N ALA A 230 7.22 11.80 -8.43
CA ALA A 230 6.63 11.97 -7.10
C ALA A 230 5.16 11.55 -7.10
N GLY A 231 4.54 11.49 -5.92
CA GLY A 231 3.10 11.24 -5.81
C GLY A 231 2.26 12.45 -6.25
N GLN A 232 0.98 12.23 -6.43
CA GLN A 232 0.00 13.30 -6.65
C GLN A 232 -0.27 14.02 -5.34
N GLU A 233 -0.10 15.35 -5.31
CA GLU A 233 -0.37 16.19 -4.15
C GLU A 233 -1.64 17.02 -4.34
N TYR A 234 -2.32 17.32 -3.23
CA TYR A 234 -3.55 18.09 -3.19
C TYR A 234 -3.46 19.21 -2.17
N ASN A 235 -3.91 20.40 -2.56
CA ASN A 235 -4.04 21.54 -1.67
C ASN A 235 -5.21 22.44 -2.14
N PRO A 236 -5.69 23.39 -1.32
CA PRO A 236 -6.82 24.25 -1.68
C PRO A 236 -6.60 25.11 -2.93
N GLU A 237 -5.35 25.47 -3.25
CA GLU A 237 -5.01 26.29 -4.41
C GLU A 237 -5.10 25.48 -5.71
N THR A 238 -4.59 24.26 -5.71
CA THR A 238 -4.57 23.40 -6.91
C THR A 238 -5.85 22.61 -7.08
N HIS A 239 -6.53 22.25 -5.98
CA HIS A 239 -7.72 21.42 -5.94
C HIS A 239 -8.83 21.99 -5.06
N PRO A 240 -9.34 23.22 -5.33
CA PRO A 240 -10.27 23.91 -4.43
C PRO A 240 -11.58 23.15 -4.19
N HIS A 241 -12.08 22.40 -5.20
CA HIS A 241 -13.36 21.70 -5.08
C HIS A 241 -13.30 20.37 -4.32
N LEU A 242 -12.10 19.92 -3.91
CA LEU A 242 -12.00 18.81 -2.96
C LEU A 242 -12.42 19.21 -1.53
N GLU A 243 -12.44 20.53 -1.24
CA GLU A 243 -12.82 21.05 0.09
C GLU A 243 -12.12 20.27 1.22
N LEU A 244 -10.79 20.15 1.14
CA LEU A 244 -9.99 19.23 1.96
C LEU A 244 -10.21 19.40 3.47
N GLU A 245 -10.57 20.60 3.94
CA GLU A 245 -10.88 20.83 5.36
C GLU A 245 -12.12 20.07 5.83
N SER A 246 -13.10 19.85 4.96
CA SER A 246 -14.35 19.16 5.27
C SER A 246 -14.38 17.70 4.76
N SER A 247 -13.68 17.39 3.70
CA SER A 247 -13.68 16.07 3.07
C SER A 247 -12.66 15.10 3.66
N MET A 248 -11.59 15.58 4.32
CA MET A 248 -10.62 14.72 4.99
C MET A 248 -11.08 14.36 6.40
N VAL A 249 -11.20 13.06 6.67
CA VAL A 249 -11.70 12.52 7.95
C VAL A 249 -10.61 11.69 8.60
N SER A 250 -10.36 11.91 9.88
CA SER A 250 -9.44 11.06 10.65
C SER A 250 -10.02 9.65 10.77
N VAL A 251 -9.15 8.63 10.71
CA VAL A 251 -9.55 7.28 11.09
C VAL A 251 -10.02 7.29 12.55
N PRO A 252 -11.03 6.48 12.89
CA PRO A 252 -11.49 6.39 14.28
C PRO A 252 -10.39 5.83 15.17
N HIS A 253 -10.59 5.92 16.49
CA HIS A 253 -9.67 5.33 17.45
C HIS A 253 -9.38 3.87 17.12
N VAL A 254 -8.09 3.51 17.07
CA VAL A 254 -7.56 2.17 16.82
C VAL A 254 -6.76 1.68 18.01
N GLU A 255 -6.76 0.37 18.20
CA GLU A 255 -6.01 -0.32 19.23
C GLU A 255 -4.85 -1.13 18.62
N PRO A 256 -3.84 -1.50 19.42
CA PRO A 256 -2.81 -2.43 18.95
C PRO A 256 -3.43 -3.74 18.45
N GLY A 257 -3.12 -4.12 17.20
CA GLY A 257 -3.68 -5.28 16.53
C GLY A 257 -4.78 -4.96 15.52
N ASP A 258 -5.32 -3.74 15.52
CA ASP A 258 -6.21 -3.26 14.45
C ASP A 258 -5.43 -2.99 13.16
N PHE A 259 -6.09 -3.18 12.03
CA PHE A 259 -5.54 -2.90 10.71
C PHE A 259 -6.37 -1.85 9.99
N VAL A 260 -5.72 -0.82 9.49
CA VAL A 260 -6.35 0.20 8.64
C VAL A 260 -5.95 -0.02 7.20
N ALA A 261 -6.94 -0.05 6.30
CA ALA A 261 -6.75 -0.22 4.88
C ALA A 261 -7.41 0.93 4.10
N TRP A 262 -6.78 1.36 3.00
CA TRP A 262 -7.36 2.31 2.05
C TRP A 262 -6.98 1.96 0.62
N HIS A 263 -7.91 2.19 -0.29
CA HIS A 263 -7.76 1.92 -1.72
C HIS A 263 -6.60 2.72 -2.31
N CYS A 264 -5.91 2.18 -3.32
CA CYS A 264 -4.75 2.80 -3.94
C CYS A 264 -4.97 4.22 -4.48
N ASP A 265 -6.20 4.60 -4.83
CA ASP A 265 -6.56 5.96 -5.28
C ASP A 265 -7.17 6.83 -4.16
N THR A 266 -7.29 6.33 -2.93
CA THR A 266 -7.84 7.16 -1.84
C THR A 266 -6.87 8.26 -1.46
N ILE A 267 -7.34 9.51 -1.51
CA ILE A 267 -6.59 10.66 -1.01
C ILE A 267 -6.38 10.49 0.49
N HIS A 268 -5.15 10.61 0.95
CA HIS A 268 -4.81 10.43 2.35
C HIS A 268 -3.72 11.39 2.81
N SER A 269 -3.69 11.63 4.11
CA SER A 269 -2.68 12.43 4.80
C SER A 269 -2.45 11.89 6.20
N VAL A 270 -1.54 12.47 6.93
CA VAL A 270 -1.37 12.22 8.36
C VAL A 270 -1.58 13.50 9.15
N ASP A 271 -2.03 13.38 10.40
CA ASP A 271 -2.15 14.55 11.29
C ASP A 271 -0.87 15.37 11.26
N LYS A 272 -1.01 16.68 11.03
CA LYS A 272 0.13 17.60 10.94
C LYS A 272 0.98 17.58 12.20
N GLN A 273 0.35 17.46 13.37
CA GLN A 273 0.99 17.37 14.66
C GLN A 273 0.43 16.21 15.47
N HIS A 274 1.30 15.48 16.18
CA HIS A 274 0.89 14.46 17.11
C HIS A 274 0.61 15.04 18.49
N MET A 275 -0.66 15.21 18.84
CA MET A 275 -1.11 15.82 20.10
C MET A 275 -1.42 14.79 21.20
N GLY A 276 -1.27 13.50 20.92
CA GLY A 276 -1.52 12.42 21.88
C GLY A 276 -0.43 12.31 22.95
N ARG A 277 -0.67 11.45 23.93
CA ARG A 277 0.26 11.20 25.05
C ARG A 277 1.16 9.99 24.83
N GLY A 278 0.69 9.03 24.05
CA GLY A 278 1.45 7.84 23.62
C GLY A 278 2.06 8.03 22.25
N ASP A 279 2.95 7.13 21.83
CA ASP A 279 3.42 7.13 20.45
C ASP A 279 2.38 6.56 19.48
N ALA A 280 2.47 6.94 18.20
CA ALA A 280 1.73 6.35 17.09
C ALA A 280 2.68 5.43 16.31
N SER A 281 2.59 4.13 16.56
CA SER A 281 3.47 3.12 15.97
C SER A 281 2.70 2.21 15.02
N VAL A 282 3.18 2.08 13.78
CA VAL A 282 2.54 1.26 12.73
C VAL A 282 3.56 0.49 11.92
N LEU A 283 3.16 -0.67 11.41
CA LEU A 283 3.84 -1.43 10.37
C LEU A 283 3.07 -1.27 9.06
N TYR A 284 3.71 -0.77 8.01
CA TYR A 284 3.09 -0.68 6.68
C TYR A 284 3.02 -2.06 6.04
N ILE A 285 1.82 -2.49 5.69
CA ILE A 285 1.53 -3.81 5.10
C ILE A 285 0.45 -3.66 4.04
N PRO A 286 0.77 -3.28 2.81
CA PRO A 286 -0.23 -3.15 1.75
C PRO A 286 -0.74 -4.53 1.29
N ALA A 287 -1.94 -4.57 0.75
CA ALA A 287 -2.52 -5.75 0.13
C ALA A 287 -2.21 -5.75 -1.37
N CYS A 288 -1.47 -6.77 -1.83
CA CYS A 288 -1.10 -6.94 -3.24
C CYS A 288 -1.72 -8.21 -3.80
N ALA A 289 -2.39 -8.10 -4.96
CA ALA A 289 -2.83 -9.25 -5.72
C ALA A 289 -1.64 -9.94 -6.41
N MET A 290 -1.78 -11.22 -6.70
CA MET A 290 -0.88 -11.91 -7.60
C MET A 290 -1.23 -11.51 -9.04
N THR A 291 -0.33 -10.74 -9.66
CA THR A 291 -0.39 -10.32 -11.07
C THR A 291 0.99 -10.55 -11.69
N PRO A 292 1.13 -10.63 -13.03
CA PRO A 292 2.44 -10.84 -13.65
C PRO A 292 3.49 -9.81 -13.23
N PRO A 293 3.21 -8.49 -13.20
CA PRO A 293 4.19 -7.51 -12.72
C PRO A 293 4.53 -7.69 -11.23
N ASN A 294 3.54 -7.98 -10.38
CA ASN A 294 3.77 -8.20 -8.96
C ASN A 294 4.60 -9.47 -8.70
N VAL A 295 4.46 -10.52 -9.52
CA VAL A 295 5.30 -11.72 -9.43
C VAL A 295 6.77 -11.40 -9.72
N GLU A 296 7.05 -10.59 -10.75
CA GLU A 296 8.42 -10.15 -11.05
C GLU A 296 8.96 -9.22 -9.96
N PHE A 297 8.11 -8.36 -9.40
CA PHE A 297 8.45 -7.53 -8.23
C PHE A 297 8.88 -8.42 -7.05
N ILE A 298 8.08 -9.42 -6.70
CA ILE A 298 8.39 -10.34 -5.58
C ILE A 298 9.68 -11.14 -5.83
N LYS A 299 9.99 -11.47 -7.08
CA LYS A 299 11.26 -12.13 -7.42
C LYS A 299 12.45 -11.24 -7.07
N GLN A 300 12.40 -9.95 -7.39
CA GLN A 300 13.45 -8.99 -7.03
C GLN A 300 13.49 -8.75 -5.53
N GLN A 301 12.32 -8.55 -4.89
CA GLN A 301 12.19 -8.40 -3.45
C GLN A 301 12.75 -9.61 -2.68
N ARG A 302 12.57 -10.83 -3.19
CA ARG A 302 13.17 -12.04 -2.64
C ARG A 302 14.69 -11.96 -2.59
N MET A 303 15.32 -11.45 -3.64
CA MET A 303 16.79 -11.28 -3.66
C MET A 303 17.23 -10.27 -2.61
N ALA A 304 16.49 -9.17 -2.49
CA ALA A 304 16.73 -8.17 -1.44
C ALA A 304 16.57 -8.76 -0.03
N ALA A 305 15.53 -9.57 0.20
CA ALA A 305 15.29 -10.24 1.47
C ALA A 305 16.44 -11.18 1.88
N LEU A 306 16.91 -12.01 0.94
CA LEU A 306 18.01 -12.94 1.18
C LEU A 306 19.36 -12.22 1.41
N ALA A 307 19.50 -11.04 0.83
CA ALA A 307 20.67 -10.18 1.02
C ALA A 307 20.53 -9.18 2.17
N TYR A 308 19.38 -9.13 2.85
CA TYR A 308 19.07 -8.11 3.86
C TYR A 308 19.24 -6.67 3.35
N SER A 309 19.10 -6.45 2.06
CA SER A 309 19.17 -5.13 1.43
C SER A 309 17.79 -4.50 1.29
N PRO A 310 17.68 -3.16 1.14
CA PRO A 310 16.38 -2.52 0.87
C PRO A 310 15.78 -3.03 -0.43
N PRO A 311 14.44 -3.21 -0.50
CA PRO A 311 13.73 -3.55 -1.74
C PRO A 311 13.86 -2.46 -2.79
N GLN A 312 13.54 -2.80 -4.04
CA GLN A 312 13.78 -1.96 -5.22
C GLN A 312 13.06 -0.60 -5.24
N ASP A 313 11.90 -0.47 -4.60
CA ASP A 313 11.12 0.78 -4.57
C ASP A 313 11.63 1.79 -3.52
N PHE A 314 12.63 1.42 -2.73
CA PHE A 314 13.03 2.23 -1.57
C PHE A 314 14.42 2.84 -1.74
N PRO A 315 14.68 3.99 -1.09
CA PRO A 315 16.01 4.60 -1.09
C PRO A 315 17.09 3.61 -0.65
N GLY A 316 18.20 3.56 -1.38
CA GLY A 316 19.31 2.65 -1.10
C GLY A 316 19.07 1.21 -1.53
N ALA A 317 18.12 0.96 -2.45
CA ALA A 317 17.90 -0.35 -3.07
C ALA A 317 19.22 -0.98 -3.54
N GLY A 318 19.40 -2.27 -3.21
CA GLY A 318 20.65 -2.99 -3.50
C GLY A 318 21.86 -2.61 -2.61
N GLY A 319 21.73 -1.64 -1.72
CA GLY A 319 22.74 -1.27 -0.74
C GLY A 319 22.76 -2.19 0.48
N PRO A 320 23.57 -1.89 1.50
CA PRO A 320 23.81 -2.80 2.63
C PRO A 320 22.60 -3.04 3.53
N GLY A 321 21.65 -2.11 3.60
CA GLY A 321 20.42 -2.27 4.38
C GLY A 321 20.64 -2.78 5.79
N GLU A 322 20.07 -3.96 6.10
CA GLU A 322 20.14 -4.64 7.41
C GLU A 322 21.24 -5.70 7.48
N VAL A 323 22.20 -5.69 6.54
CA VAL A 323 23.32 -6.64 6.52
C VAL A 323 24.16 -6.47 7.78
N GLY A 324 24.36 -7.57 8.51
CA GLY A 324 25.16 -7.60 9.75
C GLY A 324 24.44 -7.04 10.99
N PHE A 325 23.14 -6.73 10.89
CA PHE A 325 22.37 -6.29 12.05
C PHE A 325 22.19 -7.41 13.08
N HIS A 326 22.30 -7.04 14.36
CA HIS A 326 22.05 -7.96 15.46
C HIS A 326 20.55 -8.31 15.54
N GLY A 327 20.29 -9.60 15.70
CA GLY A 327 18.92 -10.10 15.82
C GLY A 327 18.13 -10.09 14.52
N ALA A 328 18.80 -10.18 13.37
CA ALA A 328 18.16 -10.31 12.06
C ALA A 328 17.18 -11.49 12.01
N VAL A 329 16.23 -11.44 11.08
CA VAL A 329 15.21 -12.49 10.92
C VAL A 329 15.85 -13.85 10.65
N ASP A 330 15.34 -14.86 11.33
CA ASP A 330 15.61 -16.27 11.04
C ASP A 330 14.49 -16.78 10.12
N TRP A 331 14.78 -16.87 8.83
CA TRP A 331 13.81 -17.31 7.82
C TRP A 331 13.25 -18.72 8.11
N GLY A 332 14.00 -19.58 8.81
CA GLY A 332 13.54 -20.92 9.20
C GLY A 332 12.41 -20.91 10.24
N LYS A 333 12.18 -19.79 10.91
CA LYS A 333 11.10 -19.61 11.89
C LYS A 333 9.86 -18.90 11.34
N VAL A 334 9.92 -18.43 10.10
CA VAL A 334 8.78 -17.76 9.47
C VAL A 334 7.78 -18.82 8.97
N PRO A 335 6.46 -18.66 9.23
CA PRO A 335 5.44 -19.59 8.74
C PRO A 335 5.49 -19.78 7.21
N GLY A 336 5.28 -21.03 6.75
CA GLY A 336 5.43 -21.40 5.34
C GLY A 336 4.55 -20.59 4.37
N ASP A 337 3.30 -20.28 4.75
CA ASP A 337 2.41 -19.45 3.93
C ASP A 337 2.92 -17.99 3.83
N GLY A 338 3.50 -17.46 4.92
CA GLY A 338 4.14 -16.16 4.91
C GLY A 338 5.39 -16.14 4.04
N LEU A 339 6.24 -17.18 4.13
CA LEU A 339 7.39 -17.34 3.24
C LEU A 339 6.95 -17.41 1.78
N ARG A 340 5.90 -18.17 1.48
CA ARG A 340 5.34 -18.28 0.13
C ARG A 340 4.88 -16.93 -0.40
N ALA A 341 4.13 -16.18 0.39
CA ALA A 341 3.66 -14.84 0.02
C ALA A 341 4.82 -13.84 -0.23
N MET A 342 5.97 -14.06 0.39
CA MET A 342 7.21 -13.30 0.18
C MET A 342 8.11 -13.86 -0.94
N GLY A 343 7.68 -14.93 -1.63
CA GLY A 343 8.49 -15.61 -2.65
C GLY A 343 9.65 -16.44 -2.09
N LEU A 344 9.70 -16.69 -0.79
CA LEU A 344 10.76 -17.42 -0.08
C LEU A 344 10.38 -18.87 0.29
N GLY A 345 9.15 -19.29 -0.03
CA GLY A 345 8.66 -20.63 0.29
C GLY A 345 9.37 -21.73 -0.48
N SER A 346 9.21 -22.97 -0.02
CA SER A 346 9.72 -24.19 -0.66
C SER A 346 8.70 -24.84 -1.61
N SER A 347 7.47 -24.36 -1.65
CA SER A 347 6.40 -24.89 -2.52
C SER A 347 5.59 -23.76 -3.14
N GLY A 348 5.10 -23.99 -4.34
CA GLY A 348 4.23 -23.08 -5.07
C GLY A 348 2.78 -23.08 -4.55
N TRP A 349 1.92 -22.41 -5.28
CA TRP A 349 0.47 -22.32 -5.01
C TRP A 349 -0.29 -23.39 -5.80
N GLU A 350 -1.34 -23.90 -5.18
CA GLU A 350 -2.23 -24.88 -5.78
C GLU A 350 -3.31 -24.22 -6.64
N LYS A 351 -3.74 -24.92 -7.68
CA LYS A 351 -4.87 -24.51 -8.51
C LYS A 351 -6.15 -25.16 -8.00
N SER A 352 -7.26 -24.41 -8.07
CA SER A 352 -8.59 -24.91 -7.74
C SER A 352 -9.47 -24.98 -9.00
N PRO A 353 -10.38 -25.95 -9.11
CA PRO A 353 -11.28 -26.07 -10.26
C PRO A 353 -12.18 -24.87 -10.53
N ASN A 354 -12.39 -24.02 -9.51
CA ASN A 354 -13.26 -22.84 -9.61
C ASN A 354 -12.53 -21.56 -10.02
N MET A 355 -11.22 -21.63 -10.27
CA MET A 355 -10.42 -20.48 -10.70
C MET A 355 -10.67 -20.17 -12.17
N SER A 356 -10.64 -18.86 -12.50
CA SER A 356 -10.71 -18.39 -13.88
C SER A 356 -9.46 -18.80 -14.68
N GLU A 357 -9.55 -18.75 -16.00
CA GLU A 357 -8.41 -19.01 -16.89
C GLU A 357 -7.23 -18.08 -16.57
N GLY A 358 -7.49 -16.79 -16.39
CA GLY A 358 -6.47 -15.81 -16.04
C GLY A 358 -5.85 -16.07 -14.67
N GLU A 359 -6.65 -16.48 -13.68
CA GLU A 359 -6.14 -16.84 -12.35
C GLU A 359 -5.22 -18.05 -12.41
N VAL A 360 -5.60 -19.10 -13.14
CA VAL A 360 -4.76 -20.28 -13.36
C VAL A 360 -3.44 -19.91 -14.03
N SER A 361 -3.50 -19.06 -15.09
CA SER A 361 -2.32 -18.60 -15.82
C SER A 361 -1.31 -17.89 -14.92
N VAL A 362 -1.75 -16.93 -14.11
CA VAL A 362 -0.86 -16.18 -13.22
C VAL A 362 -0.25 -17.06 -12.12
N ILE A 363 -1.01 -18.03 -11.58
CA ILE A 363 -0.50 -18.97 -10.58
C ILE A 363 0.60 -19.85 -11.19
N GLU A 364 0.41 -20.36 -12.40
CA GLU A 364 1.44 -21.12 -13.10
C GLU A 364 2.69 -20.30 -13.38
N LYS A 365 2.52 -19.05 -13.80
CA LYS A 365 3.63 -18.12 -13.98
C LYS A 365 4.36 -17.86 -12.66
N ALA A 366 3.63 -17.58 -11.59
CA ALA A 366 4.20 -17.35 -10.28
C ALA A 366 5.00 -18.55 -9.77
N ASN A 367 4.47 -19.76 -9.95
CA ASN A 367 5.17 -21.00 -9.59
C ASN A 367 6.47 -21.17 -10.38
N ARG A 368 6.45 -20.97 -11.70
CA ARG A 368 7.67 -21.05 -12.52
C ARG A 368 8.72 -20.02 -12.14
N VAL A 369 8.29 -18.80 -11.83
CA VAL A 369 9.21 -17.68 -11.56
C VAL A 369 9.80 -17.76 -10.16
N LEU A 370 8.96 -18.06 -9.17
CA LEU A 370 9.34 -18.00 -7.76
C LEU A 370 9.80 -19.36 -7.20
N PHE A 371 9.32 -20.47 -7.76
CA PHE A 371 9.58 -21.83 -7.26
C PHE A 371 9.97 -22.80 -8.38
N PRO A 372 11.02 -22.52 -9.18
CA PRO A 372 11.35 -23.30 -10.38
C PRO A 372 11.66 -24.77 -10.10
N SER A 373 12.16 -25.12 -8.92
CA SER A 373 12.47 -26.49 -8.52
C SER A 373 11.23 -27.35 -8.20
N VAL A 374 10.04 -26.77 -8.12
CA VAL A 374 8.77 -27.45 -7.84
C VAL A 374 7.99 -27.72 -9.14
N SER A 375 8.38 -27.04 -10.22
CA SER A 375 7.70 -27.10 -11.53
C SER A 375 8.35 -28.09 -12.51
N ALA A 376 9.37 -28.83 -12.08
CA ALA A 376 10.13 -29.77 -12.89
C ALA A 376 9.64 -31.25 -12.70
#